data_4b896a702d04f4dd631dd26e75838883
#
_entry.id   4b896a702d04f4dd631dd26e75838883
#
_cell.length_a   1.000
_cell.length_b   1.000
_cell.length_c   1.000
_cell.angle_alpha   90.00
_cell.angle_beta   90.00
_cell.angle_gamma   90.00
#
_symmetry.space_group_name_H-M   'P 1'
#
loop_
_entity.id
_entity.type
_entity.pdbx_description
1 polymer ?
#
loop_
_entity_poly.entity_id
_entity_poly.type
_entity_poly.pdbx_seq_one_letter_code
_entity_poly.pdbx_strand_id
1 'polypeptide(L)'
;MTNFVFIVADDLGYADLGCYGGREPISPVLDKLAANGIKYINGYSNAPVCSPTRFALMTGRYQYWVRGASEEPMADNAIGNPELGLFPELPTLPSLLKDKGYHTALIGKWHLGYRPHFGPEKSGYMHHFGPMSGAVGYYSHTGTNKEHDLELD
;
A
#
# COMPACT_ATOMS: atom_id res chain seq x y z
N MET A 1 1.56 6.07 -24.46
CA MET A 1 0.76 5.80 -23.24
C MET A 1 1.51 6.44 -22.07
N THR A 2 0.82 7.14 -21.18
CA THR A 2 1.46 7.82 -20.02
C THR A 2 1.70 6.81 -18.91
N ASN A 3 2.92 6.75 -18.36
CA ASN A 3 3.22 5.90 -17.21
C ASN A 3 2.78 6.57 -15.91
N PHE A 4 2.38 5.76 -14.93
CA PHE A 4 2.02 6.20 -13.58
C PHE A 4 2.97 5.56 -12.57
N VAL A 5 3.58 6.39 -11.72
CA VAL A 5 4.36 5.96 -10.56
C VAL A 5 3.64 6.51 -9.33
N PHE A 6 3.14 5.61 -8.49
CA PHE A 6 2.45 5.95 -7.26
C PHE A 6 3.31 5.55 -6.06
N ILE A 7 3.76 6.53 -5.29
CA ILE A 7 4.66 6.32 -4.15
C ILE A 7 3.88 6.56 -2.86
N VAL A 8 3.82 5.54 -2.02
CA VAL A 8 3.21 5.62 -0.68
C VAL A 8 4.32 5.51 0.36
N ALA A 9 4.50 6.55 1.15
CA ALA A 9 5.37 6.50 2.32
C ALA A 9 4.56 6.02 3.53
N ASP A 10 5.03 4.94 4.17
CA ASP A 10 4.43 4.40 5.37
C ASP A 10 4.95 5.16 6.59
N ASP A 11 4.06 5.51 7.52
CA ASP A 11 4.37 6.22 8.77
C ASP A 11 5.06 7.59 8.61
N LEU A 12 4.89 8.25 7.45
CA LEU A 12 5.45 9.59 7.20
C LEU A 12 4.54 10.68 7.79
N GLY A 13 5.09 11.49 8.66
CA GLY A 13 4.40 12.66 9.23
C GLY A 13 4.36 13.86 8.26
N TYR A 14 3.35 14.71 8.41
CA TYR A 14 3.16 15.89 7.54
C TYR A 14 4.40 16.79 7.47
N ALA A 15 5.01 17.07 8.63
CA ALA A 15 6.16 17.96 8.72
C ALA A 15 7.53 17.25 8.60
N ASP A 16 7.55 16.00 8.13
CA ASP A 16 8.82 15.29 7.90
C ASP A 16 9.49 15.71 6.59
N LEU A 17 8.70 16.24 5.65
CA LEU A 17 9.23 16.77 4.39
C LEU A 17 9.43 18.28 4.44
N GLY A 18 10.53 18.77 3.84
CA GLY A 18 10.85 20.20 3.79
C GLY A 18 9.75 21.04 3.13
N CYS A 19 9.16 20.55 2.03
CA CYS A 19 8.05 21.22 1.33
C CYS A 19 6.78 21.38 2.18
N TYR A 20 6.64 20.66 3.28
CA TYR A 20 5.55 20.76 4.25
C TYR A 20 5.96 21.36 5.59
N GLY A 21 7.16 21.97 5.67
CA GLY A 21 7.64 22.68 6.85
C GLY A 21 8.58 21.88 7.74
N GLY A 22 9.11 20.77 7.24
CA GLY A 22 10.19 20.04 7.91
C GLY A 22 11.39 20.93 8.20
N ARG A 23 11.98 20.77 9.38
CA ARG A 23 13.12 21.59 9.84
C ARG A 23 14.45 21.13 9.27
N GLU A 24 14.55 19.84 9.00
CA GLU A 24 15.78 19.20 8.50
C GLU A 24 15.74 19.06 6.98
N PRO A 25 16.85 19.31 6.28
CA PRO A 25 16.91 19.25 4.82
C PRO A 25 17.05 17.79 4.31
N ILE A 26 16.14 16.91 4.73
CA ILE A 26 16.23 15.47 4.45
C ILE A 26 15.50 15.06 3.17
N SER A 27 14.72 15.94 2.56
CA SER A 27 13.86 15.62 1.40
C SER A 27 14.10 16.49 0.15
N PRO A 28 15.35 16.83 -0.24
CA PRO A 28 15.59 17.83 -1.28
C PRO A 28 15.02 17.43 -2.66
N VAL A 29 14.93 16.12 -2.95
CA VAL A 29 14.37 15.62 -4.22
C VAL A 29 12.85 15.75 -4.22
N LEU A 30 12.18 15.40 -3.12
CA LEU A 30 10.73 15.53 -2.97
C LEU A 30 10.31 16.98 -2.90
N ASP A 31 11.11 17.84 -2.27
CA ASP A 31 10.87 19.29 -2.23
C ASP A 31 10.95 19.91 -3.62
N LYS A 32 11.93 19.48 -4.44
CA LYS A 32 12.02 19.86 -5.85
C LYS A 32 10.84 19.35 -6.68
N LEU A 33 10.40 18.12 -6.43
CA LEU A 33 9.21 17.56 -7.09
C LEU A 33 7.97 18.39 -6.75
N ALA A 34 7.78 18.74 -5.47
CA ALA A 34 6.68 19.58 -5.02
C ALA A 34 6.72 21.00 -5.62
N ALA A 35 7.91 21.57 -5.79
CA ALA A 35 8.11 22.90 -6.40
C ALA A 35 7.78 22.93 -7.90
N ASN A 36 7.94 21.80 -8.60
CA ASN A 36 7.69 21.69 -10.05
C ASN A 36 6.35 21.00 -10.39
N GLY A 37 5.61 20.55 -9.40
CA GLY A 37 4.36 19.84 -9.54
C GLY A 37 3.19 20.50 -8.82
N ILE A 38 2.23 19.69 -8.41
CA ILE A 38 1.09 20.12 -7.60
C ILE A 38 1.28 19.61 -6.18
N LYS A 39 1.26 20.52 -5.21
CA LYS A 39 1.33 20.23 -3.78
C LYS A 39 -0.04 20.43 -3.13
N TYR A 40 -0.59 19.37 -2.56
CA TYR A 40 -1.82 19.44 -1.78
C TYR A 40 -1.50 19.73 -0.32
N ILE A 41 -2.01 20.82 0.22
CA ILE A 41 -1.81 21.21 1.62
C ILE A 41 -2.87 20.62 2.56
N ASN A 42 -3.95 20.13 2.02
CA ASN A 42 -5.06 19.47 2.74
C ASN A 42 -5.32 18.08 2.16
N GLY A 43 -4.28 17.33 1.87
CA GLY A 43 -4.38 15.92 1.50
C GLY A 43 -4.36 15.04 2.75
N TYR A 44 -5.35 14.18 2.92
CA TYR A 44 -5.48 13.33 4.09
C TYR A 44 -5.57 11.86 3.68
N SER A 45 -4.92 11.01 4.46
CA SER A 45 -5.23 9.59 4.50
C SER A 45 -6.63 9.41 5.11
N ASN A 46 -7.40 8.46 4.63
CA ASN A 46 -8.75 8.22 5.14
C ASN A 46 -8.80 7.33 6.39
N ALA A 47 -7.65 6.84 6.86
CA ALA A 47 -7.47 6.20 8.15
C ALA A 47 -6.07 6.49 8.70
N PRO A 48 -5.88 6.50 10.03
CA PRO A 48 -4.57 6.70 10.64
C PRO A 48 -3.71 5.42 10.64
N VAL A 49 -4.22 4.34 10.09
CA VAL A 49 -3.59 3.01 10.13
C VAL A 49 -3.40 2.47 8.70
N CYS A 50 -2.37 1.64 8.52
CA CYS A 50 -1.87 1.21 7.21
C CYS A 50 -2.88 0.37 6.41
N SER A 51 -3.38 -0.77 6.91
CA SER A 51 -4.27 -1.63 6.11
C SER A 51 -5.57 -0.95 5.70
N PRO A 52 -6.34 -0.26 6.57
CA PRO A 52 -7.56 0.41 6.14
C PRO A 52 -7.31 1.52 5.13
N THR A 53 -6.22 2.28 5.26
CA THR A 53 -5.82 3.25 4.24
C THR A 53 -5.52 2.58 2.89
N ARG A 54 -4.80 1.45 2.90
CA ARG A 54 -4.47 0.70 1.68
C ARG A 54 -5.71 0.11 1.02
N PHE A 55 -6.69 -0.39 1.79
CA PHE A 55 -7.98 -0.81 1.25
C PHE A 55 -8.68 0.31 0.49
N ALA A 56 -8.75 1.48 1.08
CA ALA A 56 -9.40 2.61 0.44
C ALA A 56 -8.64 3.12 -0.78
N LEU A 57 -7.30 3.17 -0.71
CA LEU A 57 -6.44 3.52 -1.82
C LEU A 57 -6.64 2.59 -3.02
N MET A 58 -6.65 1.28 -2.77
CA MET A 58 -6.79 0.26 -3.82
C MET A 58 -8.16 0.28 -4.48
N THR A 59 -9.23 0.50 -3.70
CA THR A 59 -10.60 0.34 -4.17
C THR A 59 -11.30 1.66 -4.52
N GLY A 60 -10.75 2.80 -4.11
CA GLY A 60 -11.41 4.10 -4.21
C GLY A 60 -12.65 4.22 -3.31
N ARG A 61 -12.78 3.37 -2.30
CA ARG A 61 -13.92 3.32 -1.39
C ARG A 61 -13.49 3.49 0.06
N TYR A 62 -14.38 4.00 0.90
CA TYR A 62 -14.15 3.97 2.34
C TYR A 62 -14.00 2.52 2.82
N GLN A 63 -12.95 2.25 3.59
CA GLN A 63 -12.61 0.91 4.08
C GLN A 63 -13.74 0.22 4.84
N TYR A 64 -14.55 0.96 5.59
CA TYR A 64 -15.70 0.41 6.33
C TYR A 64 -16.85 -0.13 5.45
N TRP A 65 -16.78 0.16 4.16
CA TRP A 65 -17.74 -0.32 3.16
C TRP A 65 -17.15 -1.47 2.32
N VAL A 66 -15.92 -1.86 2.62
CA VAL A 66 -15.23 -2.91 1.88
C VAL A 66 -15.24 -4.18 2.70
N ARG A 67 -15.79 -5.24 2.11
CA ARG A 67 -15.72 -6.58 2.73
C ARG A 67 -14.26 -6.97 2.94
N GLY A 68 -13.95 -7.57 4.08
CA GLY A 68 -12.61 -8.03 4.43
C GLY A 68 -11.70 -6.97 5.06
N ALA A 69 -12.15 -5.71 5.15
CA ALA A 69 -11.39 -4.60 5.76
C ALA A 69 -11.80 -4.31 7.21
N SER A 70 -12.33 -5.30 7.92
CA SER A 70 -12.89 -5.14 9.29
C SER A 70 -11.83 -5.09 10.39
N GLU A 71 -10.60 -5.47 10.10
CA GLU A 71 -9.49 -5.41 11.05
C GLU A 71 -8.69 -4.12 10.90
N GLU A 72 -8.39 -3.46 12.01
CA GLU A 72 -7.67 -2.18 12.03
C GLU A 72 -6.56 -2.15 13.10
N PRO A 73 -5.32 -2.38 12.74
CA PRO A 73 -4.80 -2.86 11.46
C PRO A 73 -5.03 -4.36 11.29
N MET A 74 -4.92 -4.84 10.06
CA MET A 74 -4.91 -6.27 9.78
C MET A 74 -3.72 -6.92 10.49
N ALA A 75 -3.99 -7.94 11.29
CA ALA A 75 -3.01 -8.62 12.13
C ALA A 75 -2.73 -10.05 11.63
N ASP A 76 -1.90 -10.80 12.36
CA ASP A 76 -1.51 -12.18 12.02
C ASP A 76 -2.68 -13.17 11.98
N ASN A 77 -3.82 -12.85 12.64
CA ASN A 77 -5.05 -13.62 12.55
C ASN A 77 -5.66 -13.63 11.14
N ALA A 78 -5.20 -12.75 10.25
CA ALA A 78 -5.56 -12.75 8.84
C ALA A 78 -4.79 -13.80 8.02
N ILE A 79 -3.69 -14.37 8.55
CA ILE A 79 -2.91 -15.39 7.87
C ILE A 79 -3.79 -16.65 7.71
N GLY A 80 -4.01 -17.06 6.46
CA GLY A 80 -4.86 -18.20 6.12
C GLY A 80 -6.36 -17.97 6.29
N ASN A 81 -6.80 -16.80 6.75
CA ASN A 81 -8.20 -16.48 6.94
C ASN A 81 -8.85 -16.02 5.62
N PRO A 82 -9.84 -16.74 5.07
CA PRO A 82 -10.47 -16.38 3.80
C PRO A 82 -11.45 -15.21 3.88
N GLU A 83 -11.71 -14.67 5.07
CA GLU A 83 -12.66 -13.55 5.27
C GLU A 83 -11.95 -12.21 5.52
N LEU A 84 -10.63 -12.23 5.77
CA LEU A 84 -9.84 -11.02 6.08
C LEU A 84 -8.83 -10.72 4.96
N GLY A 85 -9.19 -9.81 4.07
CA GLY A 85 -8.33 -9.41 2.96
C GLY A 85 -9.08 -8.66 1.86
N LEU A 86 -8.34 -8.22 0.86
CA LEU A 86 -8.89 -7.56 -0.32
C LEU A 86 -9.42 -8.61 -1.29
N PHE A 87 -10.73 -8.71 -1.36
CA PHE A 87 -11.42 -9.70 -2.19
C PHE A 87 -11.16 -9.47 -3.69
N PRO A 88 -10.80 -10.51 -4.44
CA PRO A 88 -10.46 -10.42 -5.88
C PRO A 88 -11.58 -9.89 -6.77
N GLU A 89 -12.84 -9.97 -6.33
CA GLU A 89 -14.00 -9.47 -7.06
C GLU A 89 -14.13 -7.94 -7.04
N LEU A 90 -13.42 -7.29 -6.11
CA LEU A 90 -13.45 -5.85 -6.00
C LEU A 90 -12.56 -5.22 -7.08
N PRO A 91 -13.08 -4.30 -7.89
CA PRO A 91 -12.23 -3.57 -8.81
C PRO A 91 -11.23 -2.70 -8.03
N THR A 92 -9.99 -2.75 -8.46
CA THR A 92 -8.88 -2.02 -7.86
C THR A 92 -8.19 -1.12 -8.89
N LEU A 93 -7.44 -0.14 -8.42
CA LEU A 93 -6.66 0.73 -9.32
C LEU A 93 -5.77 -0.09 -10.28
N PRO A 94 -4.95 -1.05 -9.83
CA PRO A 94 -4.14 -1.85 -10.76
C PRO A 94 -4.98 -2.74 -11.67
N SER A 95 -6.10 -3.32 -11.24
CA SER A 95 -6.94 -4.14 -12.12
C SER A 95 -7.53 -3.31 -13.26
N LEU A 96 -8.01 -2.10 -12.95
CA LEU A 96 -8.54 -1.18 -13.96
C LEU A 96 -7.47 -0.71 -14.96
N LEU A 97 -6.24 -0.48 -14.49
CA LEU A 97 -5.12 -0.14 -15.37
C LEU A 97 -4.69 -1.33 -16.23
N LYS A 98 -4.63 -2.52 -15.66
CA LYS A 98 -4.34 -3.76 -16.39
C LYS A 98 -5.32 -3.99 -17.53
N ASP A 99 -6.62 -3.78 -17.28
CA ASP A 99 -7.67 -3.89 -18.30
C ASP A 99 -7.52 -2.87 -19.44
N LYS A 100 -6.78 -1.78 -19.21
CA LYS A 100 -6.40 -0.79 -20.23
C LYS A 100 -5.04 -1.08 -20.89
N GLY A 101 -4.46 -2.24 -20.63
CA GLY A 101 -3.21 -2.68 -21.24
C GLY A 101 -1.94 -2.14 -20.57
N TYR A 102 -2.03 -1.63 -19.33
CA TYR A 102 -0.87 -1.26 -18.55
C TYR A 102 -0.20 -2.48 -17.92
N HIS A 103 1.11 -2.47 -17.89
CA HIS A 103 1.88 -3.32 -16.99
C HIS A 103 1.78 -2.76 -15.57
N THR A 104 1.46 -3.61 -14.60
CA THR A 104 1.22 -3.23 -13.22
C THR A 104 2.18 -3.94 -12.29
N ALA A 105 2.85 -3.21 -11.42
CA ALA A 105 3.78 -3.76 -10.44
C ALA A 105 3.58 -3.12 -9.07
N LEU A 106 3.70 -3.90 -8.02
CA LEU A 106 3.81 -3.46 -6.63
C LEU A 106 5.21 -3.77 -6.12
N ILE A 107 5.94 -2.73 -5.75
CA ILE A 107 7.23 -2.86 -5.07
C ILE A 107 7.06 -2.31 -3.66
N GLY A 108 7.03 -3.19 -2.67
CA GLY A 108 6.84 -2.85 -1.26
C GLY A 108 5.69 -3.59 -0.59
N LYS A 109 5.28 -3.06 0.55
CA LYS A 109 4.31 -3.64 1.47
C LYS A 109 2.92 -3.80 0.85
N TRP A 110 2.34 -5.02 0.95
CA TRP A 110 0.97 -5.33 0.58
C TRP A 110 -0.03 -5.00 1.68
N HIS A 111 -0.08 -5.75 2.74
CA HIS A 111 -0.91 -5.60 3.95
C HIS A 111 -2.42 -5.55 3.68
N LEU A 112 -2.90 -6.36 2.72
CA LEU A 112 -4.31 -6.46 2.34
C LEU A 112 -4.79 -7.92 2.28
N GLY A 113 -4.28 -8.76 3.17
CA GLY A 113 -4.55 -10.19 3.26
C GLY A 113 -3.40 -11.05 2.75
N TYR A 114 -3.53 -12.35 2.93
CA TYR A 114 -2.45 -13.32 2.70
C TYR A 114 -2.83 -14.36 1.66
N ARG A 115 -1.81 -14.92 1.01
CA ARG A 115 -1.98 -16.09 0.16
C ARG A 115 -2.45 -17.30 1.00
N PRO A 116 -3.18 -18.23 0.45
CA PRO A 116 -3.58 -18.32 -0.97
C PRO A 116 -4.86 -17.53 -1.32
N HIS A 117 -5.54 -16.94 -0.33
CA HIS A 117 -6.85 -16.28 -0.55
C HIS A 117 -6.70 -14.90 -1.19
N PHE A 118 -5.72 -14.14 -0.73
CA PHE A 118 -5.47 -12.77 -1.13
C PHE A 118 -4.00 -12.56 -1.52
N GLY A 119 -3.76 -11.68 -2.46
CA GLY A 119 -2.42 -11.33 -2.90
C GLY A 119 -2.45 -10.23 -3.95
N PRO A 120 -1.33 -9.55 -4.18
CA PRO A 120 -1.23 -8.51 -5.20
C PRO A 120 -1.67 -8.98 -6.59
N GLU A 121 -1.31 -10.20 -6.97
CA GLU A 121 -1.65 -10.83 -8.24
C GLU A 121 -3.17 -11.00 -8.46
N LYS A 122 -3.92 -11.23 -7.37
CA LYS A 122 -5.39 -11.33 -7.40
C LYS A 122 -6.08 -9.97 -7.47
N SER A 123 -5.35 -8.91 -7.18
CA SER A 123 -5.84 -7.55 -7.18
C SER A 123 -5.39 -6.73 -8.39
N GLY A 124 -4.84 -7.42 -9.42
CA GLY A 124 -4.51 -6.80 -10.70
C GLY A 124 -3.05 -6.44 -10.91
N TYR A 125 -2.17 -6.67 -9.94
CA TYR A 125 -0.73 -6.54 -10.16
C TYR A 125 -0.20 -7.74 -10.95
N MET A 126 0.67 -7.47 -11.90
CA MET A 126 1.36 -8.48 -12.72
C MET A 126 2.69 -8.90 -12.09
N HIS A 127 3.26 -8.02 -11.28
CA HIS A 127 4.51 -8.26 -10.55
C HIS A 127 4.39 -7.74 -9.13
N HIS A 128 4.99 -8.45 -8.20
CA HIS A 128 5.11 -8.07 -6.81
C HIS A 128 6.51 -8.38 -6.28
N PHE A 129 7.08 -7.42 -5.57
CA PHE A 129 8.26 -7.63 -4.73
C PHE A 129 8.10 -6.88 -3.42
N GLY A 130 8.00 -7.59 -2.32
CA GLY A 130 7.87 -6.97 -1.00
C GLY A 130 7.18 -7.86 0.04
N PRO A 131 6.98 -7.34 1.25
CA PRO A 131 6.31 -8.08 2.31
C PRO A 131 4.79 -8.10 2.15
N MET A 132 4.20 -9.23 2.51
CA MET A 132 2.75 -9.40 2.60
C MET A 132 2.18 -8.79 3.87
N SER A 133 2.92 -8.83 4.97
CA SER A 133 2.49 -8.36 6.29
C SER A 133 2.60 -6.85 6.49
N GLY A 134 2.11 -6.39 7.65
CA GLY A 134 2.16 -4.99 8.06
C GLY A 134 3.52 -4.49 8.48
N ALA A 135 4.38 -5.39 8.99
CA ALA A 135 5.70 -5.04 9.50
C ALA A 135 6.66 -6.21 9.35
N VAL A 136 7.88 -5.90 8.90
CA VAL A 136 8.97 -6.87 8.79
C VAL A 136 10.26 -6.29 9.33
N GLY A 137 11.14 -7.13 9.84
CA GLY A 137 12.49 -6.73 10.21
C GLY A 137 13.28 -6.34 8.96
N TYR A 138 13.89 -5.15 8.95
CA TYR A 138 14.62 -4.63 7.78
C TYR A 138 15.81 -5.50 7.36
N TYR A 139 16.41 -6.22 8.29
CA TYR A 139 17.57 -7.08 8.01
C TYR A 139 17.22 -8.56 7.93
N SER A 140 16.27 -9.00 8.77
CA SER A 140 15.85 -10.40 8.84
C SER A 140 14.80 -10.75 7.80
N HIS A 141 14.05 -9.75 7.32
CA HIS A 141 12.86 -9.90 6.47
C HIS A 141 11.83 -10.87 7.06
N THR A 142 11.76 -10.94 8.39
CA THR A 142 10.80 -11.77 9.11
C THR A 142 9.64 -10.93 9.64
N GLY A 143 8.43 -11.44 9.51
CA GLY A 143 7.24 -10.86 10.11
C GLY A 143 7.15 -11.09 11.61
N THR A 144 6.05 -10.66 12.21
CA THR A 144 5.76 -10.83 13.65
C THR A 144 5.63 -12.30 14.06
N ASN A 145 5.19 -13.16 13.14
CA ASN A 145 5.15 -14.62 13.29
C ASN A 145 6.53 -15.31 13.19
N LYS A 146 7.61 -14.54 12.99
CA LYS A 146 9.00 -14.98 12.79
C LYS A 146 9.26 -15.78 11.51
N GLU A 147 8.31 -15.84 10.60
CA GLU A 147 8.49 -16.41 9.27
C GLU A 147 9.04 -15.34 8.31
N HIS A 148 9.77 -15.79 7.29
CA HIS A 148 10.29 -14.90 6.25
C HIS A 148 9.14 -14.35 5.42
N ASP A 149 9.10 -13.04 5.25
CA ASP A 149 8.01 -12.31 4.59
C ASP A 149 8.56 -11.28 3.58
N LEU A 150 9.49 -11.69 2.74
CA LEU A 150 9.89 -10.93 1.56
C LEU A 150 9.68 -11.84 0.35
N GLU A 151 8.69 -11.51 -0.45
CA GLU A 151 8.24 -12.32 -1.56
C GLU A 151 8.59 -11.69 -2.91
N LEU A 152 8.86 -12.54 -3.88
CA LEU A 152 8.99 -12.23 -5.30
C LEU A 152 8.15 -13.23 -6.09
N ASP A 153 7.35 -12.73 -7.08
CA ASP A 153 6.65 -13.62 -8.02
C ASP A 153 7.61 -14.20 -9.06
#